data_447149dfee114a66faab9cd6439b1282
#
_entry.id   447149dfee114a66faab9cd6439b1282
#
_cell.length_a   1.000
_cell.length_b   1.000
_cell.length_c   1.000
_cell.angle_alpha   90.00
_cell.angle_beta   90.00
_cell.angle_gamma   90.00
#
_symmetry.space_group_name_H-M   'P 1'
#
loop_
_entity.id
_entity.type
_entity.pdbx_description
1 polymer ?
#
loop_
_entity_poly.entity_id
_entity_poly.type
_entity_poly.pdbx_seq_one_letter_code
_entity_poly.pdbx_strand_id
1 'polypeptide(L)'
;MKVTILLLCGMALTAAHPTWDEYKGKYKREFKNSTEEASRRNAFEANLQIIKDHEQKKNSTFNMGVNEFTDMTIEQFRAAKNGYKATSSQSNTVLVTATTTTPPATVDWRTNGSVTPVKNQLQCGSCWAFSATGALEGQYFRKTSKLVSLSEQQLVDCSGGTYKNQGCNGGAMTSAFNYIKANGANSGALYPYVAVQGTCKFLPKNISATLTGYVSVTSQSESALQKAVGTVGPISVAIDASHSSFQHYSSGVYFESTCSSTSLNHGVLVVGYGTDTTGGDYWIVKNSWGTGWGEGGYVKMARNKNNNCGIATAASYPTV
;
A
#
# COMPACT_ATOMS: atom_id res chain seq x y z
N MET A 1 51.22 22.15 33.53
CA MET A 1 50.46 21.01 32.99
C MET A 1 49.60 21.52 31.84
N LYS A 2 49.92 21.18 30.58
CA LYS A 2 49.12 21.51 29.39
C LYS A 2 48.22 20.32 29.15
N VAL A 3 46.90 20.52 29.28
CA VAL A 3 45.90 19.50 28.93
C VAL A 3 45.62 19.64 27.45
N THR A 4 46.04 18.65 26.67
CA THR A 4 45.71 18.54 25.25
C THR A 4 44.36 17.83 25.13
N ILE A 5 43.32 18.57 24.73
CA ILE A 5 42.00 18.02 24.43
C ILE A 5 42.08 17.43 23.02
N LEU A 6 42.09 16.10 22.93
CA LEU A 6 41.88 15.39 21.65
C LEU A 6 40.41 15.50 21.27
N LEU A 7 40.10 16.30 20.25
CA LEU A 7 38.81 16.26 19.57
C LEU A 7 38.74 14.95 18.76
N LEU A 8 38.04 13.95 19.25
CA LEU A 8 37.61 12.80 18.46
C LEU A 8 36.50 13.27 17.50
N CYS A 9 36.91 13.55 16.26
CA CYS A 9 35.98 13.76 15.16
C CYS A 9 35.37 12.39 14.80
N GLY A 10 34.19 12.10 15.34
CA GLY A 10 33.41 10.93 14.99
C GLY A 10 32.94 11.03 13.53
N MET A 11 33.69 10.44 12.59
CA MET A 11 33.19 10.19 11.25
C MET A 11 32.04 9.20 11.38
N ALA A 12 30.79 9.68 11.20
CA ALA A 12 29.67 8.80 10.95
C ALA A 12 29.99 8.03 9.65
N LEU A 13 30.24 6.73 9.76
CA LEU A 13 30.29 5.85 8.60
C LEU A 13 28.89 5.85 7.99
N THR A 14 28.68 6.65 6.96
CA THR A 14 27.54 6.47 6.07
C THR A 14 27.73 5.12 5.40
N ALA A 15 26.81 4.18 5.60
CA ALA A 15 26.86 2.90 4.91
C ALA A 15 26.94 3.16 3.40
N ALA A 16 27.98 2.61 2.75
CA ALA A 16 28.16 2.80 1.32
C ALA A 16 26.96 2.19 0.57
N HIS A 17 26.45 2.91 -0.43
CA HIS A 17 25.41 2.37 -1.30
C HIS A 17 25.93 1.17 -2.08
N PRO A 18 25.08 0.16 -2.36
CA PRO A 18 25.51 -1.03 -3.07
C PRO A 18 25.97 -0.70 -4.50
N THR A 19 26.96 -1.39 -4.97
CA THR A 19 27.33 -1.45 -6.39
C THR A 19 26.27 -2.20 -7.20
N TRP A 20 26.31 -2.09 -8.52
CA TRP A 20 25.44 -2.85 -9.41
C TRP A 20 25.53 -4.36 -9.20
N ASP A 21 26.73 -4.90 -9.00
CA ASP A 21 26.92 -6.34 -8.81
C ASP A 21 26.39 -6.82 -7.46
N GLU A 22 26.59 -6.06 -6.40
CA GLU A 22 25.98 -6.33 -5.09
C GLU A 22 24.45 -6.28 -5.15
N TYR A 23 23.89 -5.29 -5.88
CA TYR A 23 22.45 -5.19 -6.11
C TYR A 23 21.89 -6.41 -6.84
N LYS A 24 22.54 -6.81 -7.96
CA LYS A 24 22.15 -8.02 -8.71
C LYS A 24 22.19 -9.26 -7.83
N GLY A 25 23.24 -9.44 -7.06
CA GLY A 25 23.39 -10.57 -6.14
C GLY A 25 22.30 -10.60 -5.07
N LYS A 26 22.05 -9.46 -4.41
CA LYS A 26 21.05 -9.33 -3.35
C LYS A 26 19.63 -9.64 -3.83
N TYR A 27 19.24 -9.10 -4.98
CA TYR A 27 17.89 -9.24 -5.52
C TYR A 27 17.76 -10.35 -6.58
N LYS A 28 18.82 -11.17 -6.76
CA LYS A 28 18.85 -12.32 -7.69
C LYS A 28 18.38 -11.93 -9.10
N ARG A 29 18.98 -10.84 -9.63
CA ARG A 29 18.59 -10.30 -10.93
C ARG A 29 19.17 -11.13 -12.06
N GLU A 30 18.30 -11.57 -12.96
CA GLU A 30 18.64 -12.23 -14.21
C GLU A 30 18.04 -11.44 -15.37
N PHE A 31 18.75 -11.36 -16.49
CA PHE A 31 18.38 -10.58 -17.66
C PHE A 31 18.41 -11.47 -18.92
N LYS A 32 17.53 -11.19 -19.86
CA LYS A 32 17.42 -11.96 -21.11
C LYS A 32 18.64 -11.78 -22.01
N ASN A 33 19.27 -10.60 -21.96
CA ASN A 33 20.43 -10.24 -22.77
C ASN A 33 21.14 -9.01 -22.17
N SER A 34 22.32 -8.68 -22.75
CA SER A 34 23.13 -7.53 -22.32
C SER A 34 22.45 -6.17 -22.48
N THR A 35 21.55 -6.03 -23.45
CA THR A 35 20.79 -4.78 -23.69
C THR A 35 19.80 -4.54 -22.55
N GLU A 36 19.10 -5.58 -22.09
CA GLU A 36 18.21 -5.47 -20.93
C GLU A 36 19.01 -5.15 -19.65
N GLU A 37 20.13 -5.87 -19.43
CA GLU A 37 20.99 -5.59 -18.28
C GLU A 37 21.50 -4.15 -18.27
N ALA A 38 21.98 -3.63 -19.42
CA ALA A 38 22.44 -2.24 -19.53
C ALA A 38 21.31 -1.24 -19.23
N SER A 39 20.08 -1.49 -19.71
CA SER A 39 18.92 -0.64 -19.42
C SER A 39 18.57 -0.63 -17.92
N ARG A 40 18.60 -1.81 -17.28
CA ARG A 40 18.33 -1.94 -15.85
C ARG A 40 19.42 -1.30 -15.00
N ARG A 41 20.66 -1.43 -15.39
CA ARG A 41 21.79 -0.77 -14.74
C ARG A 41 21.67 0.75 -14.82
N ASN A 42 21.33 1.31 -15.99
CA ASN A 42 21.13 2.74 -16.14
C ASN A 42 20.00 3.25 -15.22
N ALA A 43 18.88 2.51 -15.13
CA ALA A 43 17.80 2.85 -14.21
C ALA A 43 18.25 2.77 -12.73
N PHE A 44 19.02 1.75 -12.37
CA PHE A 44 19.60 1.61 -11.02
C PHE A 44 20.50 2.80 -10.67
N GLU A 45 21.44 3.18 -11.56
CA GLU A 45 22.37 4.29 -11.32
C GLU A 45 21.61 5.62 -11.19
N ALA A 46 20.62 5.86 -12.03
CA ALA A 46 19.78 7.06 -11.95
C ALA A 46 18.97 7.12 -10.64
N ASN A 47 18.34 6.03 -10.26
CA ASN A 47 17.59 5.94 -9.00
C ASN A 47 18.48 6.05 -7.77
N LEU A 48 19.69 5.48 -7.83
CA LEU A 48 20.68 5.62 -6.76
C LEU A 48 21.08 7.09 -6.56
N GLN A 49 21.19 7.85 -7.64
CA GLN A 49 21.45 9.29 -7.54
C GLN A 49 20.28 10.03 -6.88
N ILE A 50 19.04 9.70 -7.23
CA ILE A 50 17.82 10.28 -6.60
C ILE A 50 17.80 9.98 -5.09
N ILE A 51 18.17 8.77 -4.68
CA ILE A 51 18.28 8.39 -3.26
C ILE A 51 19.34 9.24 -2.56
N LYS A 52 20.54 9.36 -3.14
CA LYS A 52 21.64 10.17 -2.59
C LYS A 52 21.27 11.65 -2.47
N ASP A 53 20.59 12.20 -3.48
CA ASP A 53 20.14 13.59 -3.44
C ASP A 53 19.08 13.83 -2.35
N HIS A 54 18.25 12.82 -2.08
CA HIS A 54 17.28 12.88 -0.98
C HIS A 54 17.96 12.85 0.40
N GLU A 55 18.99 12.06 0.58
CA GLU A 55 19.77 11.97 1.83
C GLU A 55 20.42 13.30 2.24
N GLN A 56 20.69 14.16 1.26
CA GLN A 56 21.23 15.51 1.51
C GLN A 56 20.18 16.52 2.01
N LYS A 57 18.89 16.16 1.97
CA LYS A 57 17.80 17.05 2.40
C LYS A 57 17.70 17.09 3.92
N LYS A 58 18.14 18.18 4.53
CA LYS A 58 18.20 18.38 6.00
C LYS A 58 16.83 18.30 6.72
N ASN A 59 15.73 18.54 6.02
CA ASN A 59 14.39 18.65 6.62
C ASN A 59 13.42 17.59 6.08
N SER A 60 13.92 16.46 5.57
CA SER A 60 13.05 15.36 5.15
C SER A 60 12.46 14.66 6.37
N THR A 61 11.16 14.38 6.33
CA THR A 61 10.44 13.61 7.35
C THR A 61 10.51 12.10 7.10
N PHE A 62 11.08 11.69 5.96
CA PHE A 62 11.22 10.29 5.57
C PHE A 62 12.57 10.04 4.90
N ASN A 63 12.93 8.78 4.83
CA ASN A 63 14.14 8.30 4.18
C ASN A 63 13.79 7.52 2.91
N MET A 64 14.71 7.54 1.95
CA MET A 64 14.70 6.69 0.77
C MET A 64 15.82 5.64 0.89
N GLY A 65 15.67 4.51 0.20
CA GLY A 65 16.67 3.46 0.21
C GLY A 65 16.57 2.56 -1.03
N VAL A 66 17.64 1.80 -1.25
CA VAL A 66 17.72 0.81 -2.32
C VAL A 66 16.84 -0.39 -1.97
N ASN A 67 15.92 -0.72 -2.89
CA ASN A 67 15.01 -1.85 -2.76
C ASN A 67 14.92 -2.63 -4.07
N GLU A 68 14.04 -3.64 -4.14
CA GLU A 68 13.87 -4.49 -5.32
C GLU A 68 13.38 -3.75 -6.59
N PHE A 69 12.99 -2.48 -6.50
CA PHE A 69 12.51 -1.69 -7.63
C PHE A 69 13.55 -0.68 -8.13
N THR A 70 14.74 -0.65 -7.56
CA THR A 70 15.74 0.38 -7.89
C THR A 70 16.31 0.25 -9.30
N ASP A 71 16.18 -0.92 -9.94
CA ASP A 71 16.54 -1.13 -11.36
C ASP A 71 15.38 -0.88 -12.34
N MET A 72 14.28 -0.29 -11.88
CA MET A 72 13.13 0.08 -12.73
C MET A 72 13.07 1.58 -12.92
N THR A 73 12.81 2.04 -14.15
CA THR A 73 12.41 3.44 -14.34
C THR A 73 11.07 3.70 -13.67
N ILE A 74 10.74 4.97 -13.40
CA ILE A 74 9.46 5.30 -12.77
C ILE A 74 8.26 4.87 -13.64
N GLU A 75 8.39 4.89 -14.97
CA GLU A 75 7.36 4.43 -15.91
C GLU A 75 7.15 2.92 -15.80
N GLN A 76 8.23 2.15 -15.76
CA GLN A 76 8.19 0.69 -15.58
C GLN A 76 7.56 0.33 -14.23
N PHE A 77 7.94 1.05 -13.17
CA PHE A 77 7.39 0.87 -11.84
C PHE A 77 5.88 1.17 -11.82
N ARG A 78 5.45 2.32 -12.35
CA ARG A 78 4.02 2.68 -12.45
C ARG A 78 3.22 1.63 -13.22
N ALA A 79 3.73 1.17 -14.36
CA ALA A 79 3.06 0.15 -15.17
C ALA A 79 2.91 -1.19 -14.45
N ALA A 80 3.88 -1.56 -13.61
CA ALA A 80 3.89 -2.84 -12.91
C ALA A 80 3.10 -2.85 -11.59
N LYS A 81 3.03 -1.69 -10.90
CA LYS A 81 2.55 -1.60 -9.52
C LYS A 81 1.24 -0.84 -9.35
N ASN A 82 0.95 0.12 -10.22
CA ASN A 82 -0.26 0.92 -10.14
C ASN A 82 -1.40 0.25 -10.89
N GLY A 83 -2.54 0.09 -10.23
CA GLY A 83 -3.68 -0.62 -10.81
C GLY A 83 -5.02 -0.14 -10.27
N TYR A 84 -5.06 0.94 -9.48
CA TYR A 84 -6.34 1.51 -9.07
C TYR A 84 -6.95 2.30 -10.23
N LYS A 85 -8.24 2.01 -10.50
CA LYS A 85 -9.06 2.73 -11.47
C LYS A 85 -10.36 3.15 -10.79
N ALA A 86 -10.60 4.47 -10.71
CA ALA A 86 -11.85 4.98 -10.19
C ALA A 86 -13.02 4.48 -11.04
N THR A 87 -14.08 4.02 -10.41
CA THR A 87 -15.34 3.67 -11.08
C THR A 87 -16.32 4.80 -10.93
N SER A 88 -17.08 5.11 -11.98
CA SER A 88 -18.16 6.11 -11.97
C SER A 88 -19.37 5.71 -11.08
N SER A 89 -19.34 4.52 -10.53
CA SER A 89 -20.41 3.94 -9.70
C SER A 89 -20.24 4.31 -8.23
N GLN A 90 -20.34 5.59 -7.91
CA GLN A 90 -20.51 6.10 -6.54
C GLN A 90 -21.99 6.12 -6.13
N SER A 91 -22.67 5.01 -6.27
CA SER A 91 -24.09 4.95 -5.90
C SER A 91 -24.29 3.91 -4.81
N ASN A 92 -24.02 4.30 -3.61
CA ASN A 92 -24.69 3.97 -2.33
C ASN A 92 -23.85 4.57 -1.20
N THR A 93 -23.85 5.90 -1.16
CA THR A 93 -23.24 6.65 -0.06
C THR A 93 -24.15 6.43 1.17
N VAL A 94 -23.88 5.39 1.94
CA VAL A 94 -24.22 5.47 3.35
C VAL A 94 -23.15 6.36 3.95
N LEU A 95 -23.45 7.64 4.06
CA LEU A 95 -22.65 8.56 4.86
C LEU A 95 -22.46 7.92 6.22
N VAL A 96 -21.24 7.85 6.71
CA VAL A 96 -20.97 7.47 8.09
C VAL A 96 -21.82 8.41 8.95
N THR A 97 -23.00 7.94 9.34
CA THR A 97 -23.82 8.65 10.31
C THR A 97 -22.96 8.81 11.56
N ALA A 98 -22.86 10.04 11.99
CA ALA A 98 -22.04 10.46 13.10
C ALA A 98 -22.30 9.59 14.34
N THR A 99 -21.53 8.52 14.50
CA THR A 99 -21.41 7.94 15.83
C THR A 99 -20.77 9.02 16.69
N THR A 100 -21.33 9.28 17.86
CA THR A 100 -20.86 10.29 18.82
C THR A 100 -19.49 9.95 19.43
N THR A 101 -18.94 8.78 19.09
CA THR A 101 -17.68 8.27 19.64
C THR A 101 -16.49 9.03 19.06
N THR A 102 -15.73 9.69 19.92
CA THR A 102 -14.44 10.29 19.59
C THR A 102 -13.43 9.18 19.28
N PRO A 103 -12.74 9.20 18.12
CA PRO A 103 -11.73 8.19 17.83
C PRO A 103 -10.56 8.32 18.82
N PRO A 104 -9.89 7.20 19.16
CA PRO A 104 -8.67 7.23 19.98
C PRO A 104 -7.58 8.12 19.37
N ALA A 105 -6.64 8.61 20.19
CA ALA A 105 -5.52 9.43 19.73
C ALA A 105 -4.60 8.64 18.78
N THR A 106 -4.42 7.35 19.04
CA THR A 106 -3.61 6.41 18.23
C THR A 106 -4.35 5.09 18.04
N VAL A 107 -4.16 4.47 16.89
CA VAL A 107 -4.72 3.15 16.56
C VAL A 107 -3.72 2.35 15.74
N ASP A 108 -3.54 1.08 16.06
CA ASP A 108 -2.78 0.12 15.27
C ASP A 108 -3.49 -1.24 15.27
N TRP A 109 -4.20 -1.54 14.21
CA TRP A 109 -4.97 -2.79 14.08
C TRP A 109 -4.08 -4.03 13.91
N ARG A 110 -2.78 -3.88 13.68
CA ARG A 110 -1.83 -4.99 13.64
C ARG A 110 -1.65 -5.64 15.00
N THR A 111 -1.74 -4.85 16.06
CA THR A 111 -1.46 -5.29 17.44
C THR A 111 -2.56 -6.15 18.04
N ASN A 112 -3.77 -6.10 17.49
CA ASN A 112 -4.92 -6.88 17.97
C ASN A 112 -5.28 -8.09 17.09
N GLY A 113 -4.44 -8.39 16.09
CA GLY A 113 -4.64 -9.56 15.24
C GLY A 113 -5.61 -9.37 14.07
N SER A 114 -6.04 -8.13 13.75
CA SER A 114 -7.00 -7.84 12.66
C SER A 114 -6.36 -7.76 11.28
N VAL A 115 -5.03 -7.85 11.17
CA VAL A 115 -4.29 -7.62 9.92
C VAL A 115 -3.46 -8.85 9.57
N THR A 116 -3.70 -9.41 8.39
CA THR A 116 -2.91 -10.53 7.85
C THR A 116 -1.46 -10.08 7.54
N PRO A 117 -0.50 -11.01 7.40
CA PRO A 117 0.85 -10.69 6.94
C PRO A 117 0.86 -9.90 5.64
N VAL A 118 1.94 -9.15 5.41
CA VAL A 118 2.15 -8.41 4.15
C VAL A 118 2.27 -9.39 3.00
N LYS A 119 1.54 -9.12 1.92
CA LYS A 119 1.50 -9.91 0.68
C LYS A 119 2.25 -9.19 -0.45
N ASN A 120 2.45 -9.86 -1.60
CA ASN A 120 3.12 -9.27 -2.76
C ASN A 120 2.29 -9.48 -4.03
N GLN A 121 1.87 -8.39 -4.67
CA GLN A 121 1.14 -8.39 -5.95
C GLN A 121 2.01 -8.74 -7.16
N LEU A 122 3.34 -8.83 -6.99
CA LEU A 122 4.29 -9.11 -8.07
C LEU A 122 4.11 -8.16 -9.28
N GLN A 123 4.14 -8.71 -10.51
CA GLN A 123 4.03 -7.95 -11.78
C GLN A 123 2.57 -7.91 -12.29
N CYS A 124 1.63 -7.58 -11.42
CA CYS A 124 0.21 -7.50 -11.76
C CYS A 124 -0.40 -6.26 -11.09
N GLY A 125 -1.12 -5.43 -11.84
CA GLY A 125 -1.80 -4.23 -11.34
C GLY A 125 -3.04 -4.54 -10.49
N SER A 126 -2.90 -5.45 -9.51
CA SER A 126 -3.98 -5.97 -8.65
C SER A 126 -4.06 -5.34 -7.26
N CYS A 127 -3.38 -4.22 -7.02
CA CYS A 127 -3.37 -3.51 -5.73
C CYS A 127 -4.77 -3.29 -5.15
N TRP A 128 -5.76 -3.03 -6.00
CA TRP A 128 -7.17 -2.89 -5.65
C TRP A 128 -7.75 -4.16 -5.00
N ALA A 129 -7.31 -5.35 -5.45
CA ALA A 129 -7.74 -6.62 -4.89
C ALA A 129 -7.15 -6.84 -3.49
N PHE A 130 -5.84 -6.54 -3.30
CA PHE A 130 -5.18 -6.63 -1.98
C PHE A 130 -5.76 -5.64 -0.97
N SER A 131 -6.08 -4.43 -1.41
CA SER A 131 -6.76 -3.43 -0.58
C SER A 131 -8.14 -3.93 -0.13
N ALA A 132 -8.93 -4.46 -1.06
CA ALA A 132 -10.28 -4.95 -0.77
C ALA A 132 -10.27 -6.19 0.14
N THR A 133 -9.41 -7.18 -0.13
CA THR A 133 -9.29 -8.37 0.74
C THR A 133 -8.83 -7.99 2.12
N GLY A 134 -7.82 -7.11 2.25
CA GLY A 134 -7.32 -6.66 3.55
C GLY A 134 -8.37 -5.96 4.41
N ALA A 135 -9.22 -5.12 3.80
CA ALA A 135 -10.33 -4.50 4.53
C ALA A 135 -11.36 -5.53 4.99
N LEU A 136 -11.71 -6.51 4.14
CA LEU A 136 -12.65 -7.56 4.53
C LEU A 136 -12.06 -8.51 5.58
N GLU A 137 -10.80 -8.87 5.49
CA GLU A 137 -10.08 -9.66 6.50
C GLU A 137 -10.18 -9.02 7.89
N GLY A 138 -9.96 -7.69 7.95
CA GLY A 138 -10.06 -6.92 9.19
C GLY A 138 -11.50 -6.84 9.73
N GLN A 139 -12.49 -6.55 8.89
CA GLN A 139 -13.90 -6.50 9.31
C GLN A 139 -14.42 -7.89 9.73
N TYR A 140 -14.05 -8.93 9.00
CA TYR A 140 -14.43 -10.31 9.33
C TYR A 140 -13.83 -10.75 10.66
N PHE A 141 -12.54 -10.42 10.92
CA PHE A 141 -11.91 -10.67 12.21
C PHE A 141 -12.64 -9.96 13.35
N ARG A 142 -12.99 -8.69 13.17
CA ARG A 142 -13.70 -7.92 14.20
C ARG A 142 -15.07 -8.50 14.55
N LYS A 143 -15.76 -9.08 13.57
CA LYS A 143 -17.07 -9.72 13.80
C LYS A 143 -16.95 -11.11 14.40
N THR A 144 -15.94 -11.90 13.99
CA THR A 144 -15.89 -13.34 14.25
C THR A 144 -14.73 -13.78 15.15
N SER A 145 -13.77 -12.89 15.42
CA SER A 145 -12.47 -13.18 16.06
C SER A 145 -11.62 -14.22 15.30
N LYS A 146 -11.91 -14.43 14.00
CA LYS A 146 -11.17 -15.35 13.13
C LYS A 146 -10.51 -14.55 12.01
N LEU A 147 -9.18 -14.54 11.98
CA LEU A 147 -8.42 -13.96 10.87
C LEU A 147 -8.28 -14.98 9.74
N VAL A 148 -8.80 -14.63 8.57
CA VAL A 148 -8.72 -15.49 7.36
C VAL A 148 -8.02 -14.72 6.26
N SER A 149 -6.94 -15.25 5.69
CA SER A 149 -6.31 -14.68 4.52
C SER A 149 -7.14 -15.01 3.28
N LEU A 150 -7.69 -14.00 2.62
CA LEU A 150 -8.58 -14.14 1.46
C LEU A 150 -7.79 -14.16 0.14
N SER A 151 -8.46 -14.62 -0.92
CA SER A 151 -7.87 -14.77 -2.25
C SER A 151 -8.01 -13.49 -3.07
N GLU A 152 -6.90 -12.84 -3.35
CA GLU A 152 -6.81 -11.76 -4.34
C GLU A 152 -6.94 -12.31 -5.76
N GLN A 153 -6.46 -13.55 -6.00
CA GLN A 153 -6.56 -14.16 -7.31
C GLN A 153 -8.00 -14.38 -7.75
N GLN A 154 -8.88 -14.77 -6.83
CA GLN A 154 -10.31 -14.87 -7.15
C GLN A 154 -10.86 -13.54 -7.67
N LEU A 155 -10.49 -12.42 -7.06
CA LEU A 155 -10.92 -11.10 -7.51
C LEU A 155 -10.34 -10.76 -8.88
N VAL A 156 -9.04 -11.05 -9.10
CA VAL A 156 -8.36 -10.82 -10.38
C VAL A 156 -9.05 -11.60 -11.52
N ASP A 157 -9.41 -12.85 -11.29
CA ASP A 157 -9.97 -13.73 -12.32
C ASP A 157 -11.48 -13.56 -12.51
N CYS A 158 -12.22 -13.25 -11.44
CA CYS A 158 -13.69 -13.40 -11.43
C CYS A 158 -14.46 -12.07 -11.37
N SER A 159 -13.87 -10.96 -10.94
CA SER A 159 -14.62 -9.72 -10.73
C SER A 159 -14.65 -8.77 -11.94
N GLY A 160 -14.45 -9.31 -13.15
CA GLY A 160 -14.62 -8.61 -14.42
C GLY A 160 -16.09 -8.44 -14.84
N GLY A 161 -16.32 -8.14 -16.11
CA GLY A 161 -17.64 -8.04 -16.70
C GLY A 161 -18.56 -7.03 -15.95
N THR A 162 -19.62 -7.53 -15.35
CA THR A 162 -20.61 -6.73 -14.59
C THR A 162 -19.98 -5.91 -13.45
N TYR A 163 -18.91 -6.43 -12.80
CA TYR A 163 -18.23 -5.73 -11.70
C TYR A 163 -17.16 -4.75 -12.17
N LYS A 164 -16.81 -4.74 -13.46
CA LYS A 164 -15.93 -3.76 -14.14
C LYS A 164 -14.48 -3.76 -13.69
N ASN A 165 -13.99 -4.71 -12.90
CA ASN A 165 -12.57 -4.88 -12.67
C ASN A 165 -11.90 -5.50 -13.91
N GLN A 166 -10.62 -5.24 -14.12
CA GLN A 166 -9.88 -5.62 -15.32
C GLN A 166 -8.65 -6.51 -14.99
N GLY A 167 -8.78 -7.33 -13.95
CA GLY A 167 -7.71 -8.24 -13.53
C GLY A 167 -6.40 -7.52 -13.23
N CYS A 168 -5.31 -7.94 -13.88
CA CYS A 168 -4.01 -7.28 -13.74
C CYS A 168 -3.92 -5.89 -14.41
N ASN A 169 -4.90 -5.51 -15.23
CA ASN A 169 -4.97 -4.18 -15.85
C ASN A 169 -5.65 -3.14 -14.95
N GLY A 170 -6.02 -3.53 -13.74
CA GLY A 170 -6.54 -2.61 -12.72
C GLY A 170 -8.00 -2.83 -12.34
N GLY A 171 -8.45 -2.07 -11.35
CA GLY A 171 -9.81 -2.13 -10.82
C GLY A 171 -10.03 -1.22 -9.62
N ALA A 172 -11.18 -1.39 -8.97
CA ALA A 172 -11.59 -0.63 -7.79
C ALA A 172 -12.01 -1.55 -6.64
N MET A 173 -11.74 -1.12 -5.41
CA MET A 173 -12.11 -1.84 -4.19
C MET A 173 -13.62 -1.98 -4.06
N THR A 174 -14.37 -0.95 -4.39
CA THR A 174 -15.84 -0.97 -4.36
C THR A 174 -16.46 -1.97 -5.35
N SER A 175 -15.83 -2.13 -6.53
CA SER A 175 -16.19 -3.18 -7.49
C SER A 175 -15.90 -4.58 -6.95
N ALA A 176 -14.78 -4.74 -6.26
CA ALA A 176 -14.44 -5.99 -5.57
C ALA A 176 -15.46 -6.31 -4.45
N PHE A 177 -15.86 -5.32 -3.66
CA PHE A 177 -16.89 -5.51 -2.63
C PHE A 177 -18.24 -5.92 -3.24
N ASN A 178 -18.64 -5.32 -4.36
CA ASN A 178 -19.88 -5.74 -5.06
C ASN A 178 -19.80 -7.19 -5.54
N TYR A 179 -18.65 -7.62 -6.06
CA TYR A 179 -18.44 -9.02 -6.44
C TYR A 179 -18.54 -9.96 -5.22
N ILE A 180 -17.84 -9.63 -4.13
CA ILE A 180 -17.85 -10.47 -2.91
C ILE A 180 -19.25 -10.52 -2.26
N LYS A 181 -19.98 -9.43 -2.29
CA LYS A 181 -21.37 -9.38 -1.80
C LYS A 181 -22.24 -10.40 -2.51
N ALA A 182 -22.10 -10.55 -3.81
CA ALA A 182 -22.91 -11.45 -4.62
C ALA A 182 -22.45 -12.91 -4.55
N ASN A 183 -21.15 -13.16 -4.40
CA ASN A 183 -20.57 -14.49 -4.58
C ASN A 183 -19.89 -15.03 -3.31
N GLY A 184 -19.37 -14.18 -2.45
CA GLY A 184 -18.46 -14.54 -1.37
C GLY A 184 -16.99 -14.59 -1.80
N ALA A 185 -16.11 -14.79 -0.82
CA ALA A 185 -14.68 -14.88 -1.03
C ALA A 185 -14.12 -16.22 -0.54
N ASN A 186 -13.30 -16.88 -1.35
CA ASN A 186 -12.51 -18.02 -0.94
C ASN A 186 -11.24 -17.56 -0.19
N SER A 187 -10.62 -18.48 0.58
CA SER A 187 -9.32 -18.22 1.17
C SER A 187 -8.19 -18.26 0.15
N GLY A 188 -7.09 -17.58 0.41
CA GLY A 188 -5.88 -17.64 -0.41
C GLY A 188 -5.25 -19.03 -0.47
N ALA A 189 -5.48 -19.87 0.53
CA ALA A 189 -5.03 -21.26 0.53
C ALA A 189 -5.79 -22.12 -0.51
N LEU A 190 -7.08 -21.86 -0.71
CA LEU A 190 -7.92 -22.57 -1.68
C LEU A 190 -7.81 -22.02 -3.11
N TYR A 191 -7.51 -20.73 -3.21
CA TYR A 191 -7.36 -20.05 -4.50
C TYR A 191 -6.09 -19.18 -4.47
N PRO A 192 -4.91 -19.82 -4.67
CA PRO A 192 -3.61 -19.17 -4.51
C PRO A 192 -3.37 -18.04 -5.52
N TYR A 193 -2.63 -17.02 -5.09
CA TYR A 193 -2.24 -15.90 -5.93
C TYR A 193 -1.09 -16.28 -6.87
N VAL A 194 -1.26 -16.02 -8.19
CA VAL A 194 -0.29 -16.33 -9.23
C VAL A 194 0.14 -15.13 -10.07
N ALA A 195 -0.37 -13.92 -9.75
CA ALA A 195 -0.02 -12.65 -10.42
C ALA A 195 -0.28 -12.61 -11.94
N VAL A 196 -1.14 -13.46 -12.45
CA VAL A 196 -1.58 -13.49 -13.85
C VAL A 196 -3.09 -13.70 -13.85
N GLN A 197 -3.82 -12.91 -14.65
CA GLN A 197 -5.26 -13.09 -14.81
C GLN A 197 -5.54 -14.39 -15.58
N GLY A 198 -6.35 -15.26 -15.01
CA GLY A 198 -6.78 -16.52 -15.58
C GLY A 198 -8.30 -16.64 -15.71
N THR A 199 -8.74 -17.84 -16.06
CA THR A 199 -10.17 -18.19 -16.02
C THR A 199 -10.63 -18.29 -14.58
N CYS A 200 -11.82 -17.76 -14.28
CA CYS A 200 -12.42 -17.81 -12.95
C CYS A 200 -12.64 -19.29 -12.49
N LYS A 201 -12.07 -19.61 -11.33
CA LYS A 201 -12.16 -20.94 -10.68
C LYS A 201 -12.81 -20.84 -9.30
N PHE A 202 -13.76 -19.92 -9.14
CA PHE A 202 -14.47 -19.72 -7.88
C PHE A 202 -15.08 -21.01 -7.33
N LEU A 203 -14.96 -21.24 -6.04
CA LEU A 203 -15.42 -22.42 -5.32
C LEU A 203 -16.62 -22.08 -4.42
N PRO A 204 -17.86 -22.15 -4.90
CA PRO A 204 -19.04 -21.68 -4.17
C PRO A 204 -19.35 -22.49 -2.90
N LYS A 205 -18.85 -23.70 -2.78
CA LYS A 205 -18.99 -24.54 -1.58
C LYS A 205 -17.95 -24.22 -0.48
N ASN A 206 -16.95 -23.39 -0.79
CA ASN A 206 -15.81 -23.12 0.10
C ASN A 206 -15.67 -21.62 0.40
N ILE A 207 -16.77 -20.95 0.67
CA ILE A 207 -16.78 -19.53 1.03
C ILE A 207 -16.15 -19.36 2.41
N SER A 208 -15.14 -18.51 2.50
CA SER A 208 -14.39 -18.23 3.72
C SER A 208 -14.83 -16.92 4.40
N ALA A 209 -15.32 -15.96 3.61
CA ALA A 209 -15.92 -14.72 4.10
C ALA A 209 -16.97 -14.18 3.12
N THR A 210 -17.94 -13.45 3.65
CA THR A 210 -18.96 -12.71 2.90
C THR A 210 -19.05 -11.30 3.43
N LEU A 211 -19.76 -10.43 2.71
CA LEU A 211 -20.10 -9.08 3.17
C LEU A 211 -21.54 -8.74 2.78
N THR A 212 -22.17 -7.85 3.51
CA THR A 212 -23.56 -7.40 3.28
C THR A 212 -23.63 -6.16 2.40
N GLY A 213 -22.57 -5.37 2.35
CA GLY A 213 -22.43 -4.14 1.59
C GLY A 213 -21.09 -3.47 1.85
N TYR A 214 -20.97 -2.21 1.50
CA TYR A 214 -19.81 -1.38 1.86
C TYR A 214 -20.25 0.06 2.13
N VAL A 215 -19.42 0.77 2.86
CA VAL A 215 -19.57 2.19 3.16
C VAL A 215 -18.45 2.97 2.51
N SER A 216 -18.78 4.06 1.82
CA SER A 216 -17.81 5.05 1.35
C SER A 216 -17.62 6.11 2.44
N VAL A 217 -16.38 6.41 2.79
CA VAL A 217 -16.02 7.49 3.70
C VAL A 217 -16.14 8.82 2.96
N THR A 218 -16.53 9.89 3.67
CA THR A 218 -16.61 11.23 3.08
C THR A 218 -15.32 11.60 2.37
N SER A 219 -15.41 11.83 1.06
CA SER A 219 -14.27 12.10 0.19
C SER A 219 -13.50 13.34 0.64
N GLN A 220 -12.16 13.27 0.56
CA GLN A 220 -11.22 14.32 0.93
C GLN A 220 -11.27 14.75 2.41
N SER A 221 -11.89 13.97 3.28
CA SER A 221 -11.99 14.24 4.71
C SER A 221 -11.09 13.31 5.53
N GLU A 222 -9.91 13.80 5.90
CA GLU A 222 -9.00 13.05 6.78
C GLU A 222 -9.62 12.82 8.16
N SER A 223 -10.45 13.72 8.67
CA SER A 223 -11.18 13.54 9.93
C SER A 223 -12.22 12.41 9.86
N ALA A 224 -12.94 12.29 8.73
CA ALA A 224 -13.87 11.18 8.51
C ALA A 224 -13.11 9.86 8.36
N LEU A 225 -11.98 9.85 7.66
CA LEU A 225 -11.11 8.68 7.56
C LEU A 225 -10.56 8.27 8.93
N GLN A 226 -10.09 9.22 9.74
CA GLN A 226 -9.60 8.96 11.11
C GLN A 226 -10.69 8.32 11.97
N LYS A 227 -11.90 8.85 11.90
CA LYS A 227 -13.04 8.28 12.61
C LYS A 227 -13.32 6.84 12.15
N ALA A 228 -13.37 6.60 10.84
CA ALA A 228 -13.59 5.26 10.30
C ALA A 228 -12.48 4.29 10.75
N VAL A 229 -11.19 4.65 10.59
CA VAL A 229 -10.07 3.80 11.03
C VAL A 229 -10.11 3.58 12.53
N GLY A 230 -10.43 4.60 13.35
CA GLY A 230 -10.43 4.52 14.80
C GLY A 230 -11.57 3.70 15.39
N THR A 231 -12.72 3.59 14.70
CA THR A 231 -13.93 2.97 15.25
C THR A 231 -14.37 1.72 14.50
N VAL A 232 -14.07 1.64 13.19
CA VAL A 232 -14.54 0.53 12.33
C VAL A 232 -13.47 -0.51 12.09
N GLY A 233 -12.21 -0.16 11.85
CA GLY A 233 -11.13 -1.12 11.56
C GLY A 233 -10.26 -0.70 10.36
N PRO A 234 -9.55 -1.65 9.72
CA PRO A 234 -8.81 -1.41 8.50
C PRO A 234 -9.70 -0.89 7.36
N ILE A 235 -9.23 0.14 6.64
CA ILE A 235 -9.98 0.85 5.60
C ILE A 235 -9.23 0.76 4.27
N SER A 236 -9.92 0.33 3.20
CA SER A 236 -9.40 0.42 1.83
C SER A 236 -9.33 1.86 1.38
N VAL A 237 -8.18 2.29 0.85
CA VAL A 237 -7.98 3.62 0.30
C VAL A 237 -7.23 3.56 -1.02
N ALA A 238 -7.37 4.61 -1.84
CA ALA A 238 -6.53 4.81 -3.00
C ALA A 238 -5.62 6.03 -2.79
N ILE A 239 -4.40 5.98 -3.33
CA ILE A 239 -3.40 7.05 -3.24
C ILE A 239 -2.77 7.34 -4.60
N ASP A 240 -2.11 8.50 -4.71
CA ASP A 240 -1.13 8.77 -5.73
C ASP A 240 0.23 8.21 -5.31
N ALA A 241 0.64 7.11 -5.91
CA ALA A 241 1.93 6.42 -5.70
C ALA A 241 2.87 6.57 -6.91
N SER A 242 2.71 7.64 -7.71
CA SER A 242 3.44 7.81 -8.98
C SER A 242 4.81 8.48 -8.84
N HIS A 243 5.34 8.63 -7.65
CA HIS A 243 6.57 9.36 -7.38
C HIS A 243 7.76 8.43 -7.10
N SER A 244 8.95 8.79 -7.60
CA SER A 244 10.18 8.05 -7.30
C SER A 244 10.48 8.03 -5.79
N SER A 245 10.05 9.07 -5.06
CA SER A 245 10.14 9.12 -3.60
C SER A 245 9.32 8.00 -2.93
N PHE A 246 8.15 7.64 -3.49
CA PHE A 246 7.34 6.53 -3.00
C PHE A 246 7.91 5.17 -3.42
N GLN A 247 8.41 5.05 -4.66
CA GLN A 247 9.11 3.86 -5.16
C GLN A 247 10.25 3.43 -4.21
N HIS A 248 11.01 4.42 -3.71
CA HIS A 248 12.21 4.19 -2.88
C HIS A 248 12.00 4.49 -1.39
N TYR A 249 10.76 4.71 -0.94
CA TYR A 249 10.48 4.92 0.49
C TYR A 249 11.06 3.78 1.33
N SER A 250 11.75 4.12 2.42
CA SER A 250 12.33 3.14 3.34
C SER A 250 11.84 3.28 4.78
N SER A 251 11.69 4.50 5.30
CA SER A 251 11.24 4.74 6.67
C SER A 251 10.82 6.20 6.91
N GLY A 252 10.21 6.47 8.06
CA GLY A 252 9.79 7.82 8.48
C GLY A 252 8.40 8.20 7.94
N VAL A 253 7.99 9.45 8.11
CA VAL A 253 6.67 9.92 7.69
C VAL A 253 6.74 10.50 6.28
N TYR A 254 6.23 9.74 5.33
CA TYR A 254 6.23 10.09 3.91
C TYR A 254 5.34 11.31 3.64
N PHE A 255 5.92 12.34 3.07
CA PHE A 255 5.25 13.53 2.57
C PHE A 255 5.83 13.92 1.22
N GLU A 256 4.98 14.05 0.20
CA GLU A 256 5.37 14.44 -1.15
C GLU A 256 4.57 15.67 -1.58
N SER A 257 5.23 16.80 -1.72
CA SER A 257 4.58 18.09 -2.01
C SER A 257 3.91 18.17 -3.38
N THR A 258 4.35 17.34 -4.33
CA THR A 258 3.83 17.29 -5.70
C THR A 258 2.77 16.20 -5.90
N CYS A 259 2.44 15.47 -4.84
CA CYS A 259 1.46 14.40 -4.86
C CYS A 259 0.05 14.92 -5.14
N SER A 260 -0.68 14.26 -6.04
CA SER A 260 -2.07 14.60 -6.34
C SER A 260 -3.00 14.13 -5.23
N SER A 261 -3.97 14.97 -4.86
CA SER A 261 -5.05 14.60 -3.96
C SER A 261 -6.27 13.97 -4.68
N THR A 262 -6.28 13.94 -6.01
CA THR A 262 -7.44 13.49 -6.81
C THR A 262 -7.09 12.51 -7.92
N SER A 263 -5.87 12.56 -8.48
CA SER A 263 -5.40 11.62 -9.50
C SER A 263 -4.75 10.42 -8.84
N LEU A 264 -5.57 9.42 -8.48
CA LEU A 264 -5.15 8.25 -7.69
C LEU A 264 -4.90 7.05 -8.60
N ASN A 265 -3.90 6.24 -8.27
CA ASN A 265 -3.43 5.15 -9.13
C ASN A 265 -3.09 3.84 -8.38
N HIS A 266 -3.09 3.85 -7.05
CA HIS A 266 -2.69 2.68 -6.25
C HIS A 266 -3.65 2.44 -5.08
N GLY A 267 -4.14 1.20 -4.94
CA GLY A 267 -4.99 0.77 -3.84
C GLY A 267 -4.15 0.22 -2.68
N VAL A 268 -4.36 0.73 -1.46
CA VAL A 268 -3.66 0.31 -0.23
C VAL A 268 -4.64 0.20 0.94
N LEU A 269 -4.15 -0.20 2.12
CA LEU A 269 -4.97 -0.41 3.30
C LEU A 269 -4.47 0.44 4.48
N VAL A 270 -5.29 1.36 4.97
CA VAL A 270 -5.01 2.05 6.23
C VAL A 270 -5.34 1.12 7.39
N VAL A 271 -4.35 0.80 8.21
CA VAL A 271 -4.47 -0.10 9.36
C VAL A 271 -4.27 0.60 10.70
N GLY A 272 -4.12 1.92 10.69
CA GLY A 272 -3.96 2.69 11.90
C GLY A 272 -3.48 4.11 11.65
N TYR A 273 -3.20 4.81 12.73
CA TYR A 273 -2.62 6.15 12.71
C TYR A 273 -1.95 6.46 14.05
N GLY A 274 -1.06 7.41 14.05
CA GLY A 274 -0.36 7.89 15.23
C GLY A 274 0.29 9.24 15.01
N THR A 275 1.20 9.61 15.92
CA THR A 275 2.02 10.81 15.84
C THR A 275 3.47 10.44 16.07
N ASP A 276 4.34 10.88 15.18
CA ASP A 276 5.79 10.74 15.25
C ASP A 276 6.41 12.05 15.75
N THR A 277 7.45 11.98 16.56
CA THR A 277 8.10 13.16 17.16
C THR A 277 8.77 14.06 16.13
N THR A 278 9.22 13.49 15.01
CA THR A 278 9.93 14.19 13.94
C THR A 278 9.02 14.49 12.75
N GLY A 279 8.26 13.49 12.32
CA GLY A 279 7.43 13.54 11.12
C GLY A 279 6.01 14.06 11.34
N GLY A 280 5.56 14.20 12.59
CA GLY A 280 4.21 14.62 12.95
C GLY A 280 3.17 13.52 12.79
N ASP A 281 1.92 13.91 12.57
CA ASP A 281 0.80 12.98 12.44
C ASP A 281 0.93 12.10 11.19
N TYR A 282 0.62 10.79 11.33
CA TYR A 282 0.73 9.84 10.23
C TYR A 282 -0.38 8.79 10.21
N TRP A 283 -0.61 8.25 9.03
CA TRP A 283 -1.37 7.02 8.77
C TRP A 283 -0.43 5.82 8.71
N ILE A 284 -0.82 4.69 9.29
CA ILE A 284 -0.14 3.40 9.10
C ILE A 284 -0.80 2.73 7.90
N VAL A 285 -0.07 2.58 6.81
CA VAL A 285 -0.58 2.05 5.55
C VAL A 285 0.11 0.75 5.20
N LYS A 286 -0.66 -0.33 5.06
CA LYS A 286 -0.19 -1.62 4.55
C LYS A 286 -0.17 -1.59 3.04
N ASN A 287 0.99 -1.91 2.45
CA ASN A 287 1.16 -2.04 1.02
C ASN A 287 1.15 -3.53 0.59
N SER A 288 1.18 -3.78 -0.70
CA SER A 288 1.16 -5.11 -1.33
C SER A 288 2.39 -5.38 -2.20
N TRP A 289 3.57 -4.96 -1.75
CA TRP A 289 4.83 -5.13 -2.49
C TRP A 289 5.86 -5.98 -1.73
N GLY A 290 5.38 -6.86 -0.82
CA GLY A 290 6.25 -7.68 0.02
C GLY A 290 6.88 -6.90 1.18
N THR A 291 7.59 -7.62 2.04
CA THR A 291 8.22 -7.05 3.26
C THR A 291 9.56 -6.35 2.98
N GLY A 292 10.10 -6.47 1.76
CA GLY A 292 11.35 -5.83 1.35
C GLY A 292 11.22 -4.35 0.99
N TRP A 293 9.99 -3.83 0.88
CA TRP A 293 9.71 -2.42 0.62
C TRP A 293 9.26 -1.71 1.90
N GLY A 294 9.70 -0.46 2.07
CA GLY A 294 9.30 0.39 3.19
C GLY A 294 9.64 -0.19 4.58
N GLU A 295 8.83 0.11 5.56
CA GLU A 295 8.94 -0.41 6.93
C GLU A 295 8.30 -1.81 7.02
N GLY A 296 8.98 -2.83 6.48
CA GLY A 296 8.46 -4.21 6.49
C GLY A 296 7.19 -4.40 5.66
N GLY A 297 7.04 -3.66 4.57
CA GLY A 297 5.86 -3.66 3.70
C GLY A 297 4.80 -2.61 4.06
N TYR A 298 5.10 -1.75 5.05
CA TYR A 298 4.25 -0.64 5.46
C TYR A 298 4.88 0.70 5.12
N VAL A 299 4.04 1.74 5.07
CA VAL A 299 4.48 3.14 4.99
C VAL A 299 3.70 3.98 6.00
N LYS A 300 4.38 4.89 6.67
CA LYS A 300 3.75 5.97 7.41
C LYS A 300 3.51 7.13 6.46
N MET A 301 2.27 7.44 6.13
CA MET A 301 1.93 8.57 5.26
C MET A 301 1.49 9.76 6.09
N ALA A 302 1.91 10.96 5.73
CA ALA A 302 1.56 12.18 6.44
C ALA A 302 0.03 12.33 6.58
N ARG A 303 -0.43 12.64 7.80
CA ARG A 303 -1.82 12.84 8.17
C ARG A 303 -2.03 14.32 8.57
N ASN A 304 -3.24 14.84 8.31
CA ASN A 304 -3.57 16.25 8.57
C ASN A 304 -2.67 17.23 7.76
N LYS A 305 -2.31 16.81 6.53
CA LYS A 305 -1.48 17.56 5.58
C LYS A 305 -2.22 17.77 4.25
N ASN A 306 -3.43 18.33 4.34
CA ASN A 306 -4.26 18.68 3.18
C ASN A 306 -4.55 17.49 2.27
N ASN A 307 -4.86 16.32 2.87
CA ASN A 307 -5.12 15.09 2.13
C ASN A 307 -3.98 14.73 1.16
N ASN A 308 -2.73 14.80 1.66
CA ASN A 308 -1.54 14.51 0.87
C ASN A 308 -1.65 13.13 0.20
N CYS A 309 -1.27 13.06 -1.09
CA CYS A 309 -1.43 11.89 -1.96
C CYS A 309 -2.88 11.34 -2.06
N GLY A 310 -3.88 12.11 -1.67
CA GLY A 310 -5.29 11.76 -1.83
C GLY A 310 -5.80 10.64 -0.94
N ILE A 311 -5.12 10.31 0.15
CA ILE A 311 -5.41 9.14 1.00
C ILE A 311 -6.85 9.09 1.51
N ALA A 312 -7.50 10.24 1.71
CA ALA A 312 -8.89 10.33 2.13
C ALA A 312 -9.89 10.54 0.97
N THR A 313 -9.43 10.52 -0.30
CA THR A 313 -10.29 10.84 -1.44
C THR A 313 -11.18 9.67 -1.84
N ALA A 314 -10.65 8.44 -1.86
CA ALA A 314 -11.37 7.23 -2.24
C ALA A 314 -11.21 6.17 -1.16
N ALA A 315 -11.86 6.40 -0.03
CA ALA A 315 -11.80 5.51 1.12
C ALA A 315 -13.14 4.75 1.29
N SER A 316 -13.07 3.44 1.57
CA SER A 316 -14.25 2.60 1.76
C SER A 316 -13.94 1.37 2.62
N TYR A 317 -14.97 0.77 3.21
CA TYR A 317 -14.86 -0.46 3.98
C TYR A 317 -16.08 -1.35 3.82
N PRO A 318 -15.92 -2.69 3.82
CA PRO A 318 -17.05 -3.62 3.73
C PRO A 318 -17.78 -3.70 5.06
N THR A 319 -19.10 -3.99 5.00
CA THR A 319 -19.94 -4.34 6.15
C THR A 319 -20.17 -5.86 6.17
N VAL A 320 -20.00 -6.51 7.30
CA VAL A 320 -20.12 -7.97 7.48
C VAL A 320 -21.20 -8.34 8.49
#